data_de0acd8c94157225ada99661b9f60aa7
#
_entry.id   de0acd8c94157225ada99661b9f60aa7
#
_cell.length_a   1.000
_cell.length_b   1.000
_cell.length_c   1.000
_cell.angle_alpha   90.00
_cell.angle_beta   90.00
_cell.angle_gamma   90.00
#
_symmetry.space_group_name_H-M   'P 1'
#
loop_
_entity.id
_entity.type
_entity.pdbx_description
1 polymer ?
#
loop_
_entity_poly.entity_id
_entity_poly.type
_entity_poly.pdbx_seq_one_letter_code
_entity_poly.pdbx_strand_id
1 'polypeptide(L)'
;MLCASVILISLFVIDLDHKRLPDPLTVLMYPVAVIGLAINGLATGNWPIGSALLGAAIWLLPIGGIWVLSGGRGMGMGDVKLAPALGLILGWIGVGSAVVGLVSGWLIGGVVAIVLMLVGRARSGTAIPFGPFLIGGFAIGMVAGAVLSDAYMGAFGF
;
A
#
# COMPACT_ATOMS: atom_id res chain seq x y z
N MET A 1 5.74 -15.42 0.59
CA MET A 1 4.44 -14.67 0.64
C MET A 1 3.68 -14.84 1.95
N LEU A 2 3.56 -16.05 2.53
CA LEU A 2 2.85 -16.30 3.80
C LEU A 2 3.34 -15.41 4.97
N CYS A 3 4.64 -15.24 5.16
CA CYS A 3 5.18 -14.39 6.24
C CYS A 3 4.76 -12.92 6.09
N ALA A 4 4.74 -12.39 4.87
CA ALA A 4 4.29 -11.03 4.60
C ALA A 4 2.80 -10.86 4.92
N SER A 5 1.97 -11.86 4.57
CA SER A 5 0.53 -11.84 4.86
C SER A 5 0.26 -11.84 6.37
N VAL A 6 1.00 -12.63 7.15
CA VAL A 6 0.86 -12.65 8.61
C VAL A 6 1.21 -11.30 9.23
N ILE A 7 2.31 -10.67 8.77
CA ILE A 7 2.72 -9.34 9.25
C ILE A 7 1.67 -8.30 8.88
N LEU A 8 1.14 -8.33 7.64
CA LEU A 8 0.12 -7.40 7.19
C LEU A 8 -1.19 -7.54 7.96
N ILE A 9 -1.63 -8.78 8.26
CA ILE A 9 -2.81 -9.02 9.07
C ILE A 9 -2.59 -8.50 10.50
N SER A 10 -1.41 -8.74 11.07
CA SER A 10 -1.08 -8.23 12.40
C SER A 10 -1.05 -6.69 12.43
N LEU A 11 -0.45 -6.06 11.42
CA LEU A 11 -0.45 -4.59 11.27
C LEU A 11 -1.86 -4.03 11.12
N PHE A 12 -2.71 -4.70 10.33
CA PHE A 12 -4.10 -4.30 10.13
C PHE A 12 -4.89 -4.30 11.45
N VAL A 13 -4.77 -5.38 12.24
CA VAL A 13 -5.46 -5.51 13.52
C VAL A 13 -4.95 -4.47 14.53
N ILE A 14 -3.63 -4.28 14.62
CA ILE A 14 -3.02 -3.34 15.57
C ILE A 14 -3.38 -1.88 15.20
N ASP A 15 -3.43 -1.54 13.91
CA ASP A 15 -3.78 -0.18 13.49
C ASP A 15 -5.24 0.16 13.78
N LEU A 16 -6.15 -0.82 13.69
CA LEU A 16 -7.55 -0.65 14.08
C LEU A 16 -7.71 -0.39 15.58
N ASP A 17 -6.92 -1.06 16.43
CA ASP A 17 -7.03 -0.96 17.88
C ASP A 17 -6.32 0.27 18.45
N HIS A 18 -5.10 0.54 18.00
CA HIS A 18 -4.22 1.54 18.60
C HIS A 18 -4.03 2.81 17.75
N LYS A 19 -4.54 2.86 16.51
CA LYS A 19 -4.38 3.97 15.54
C LYS A 19 -2.91 4.39 15.37
N ARG A 20 -1.97 3.46 15.56
CA ARG A 20 -0.53 3.64 15.37
C ARG A 20 0.09 2.34 14.89
N LEU A 21 0.79 2.42 13.76
CA LEU A 21 1.61 1.32 13.26
C LEU A 21 2.89 1.25 14.11
N PRO A 22 3.15 0.14 14.83
CA PRO A 22 4.38 0.01 15.59
C PRO A 22 5.59 -0.04 14.65
N ASP A 23 6.55 0.86 14.86
CA ASP A 23 7.78 0.98 14.07
C ASP A 23 8.52 -0.36 13.85
N PRO A 24 8.64 -1.27 14.84
CA PRO A 24 9.33 -2.54 14.63
C PRO A 24 8.70 -3.42 13.56
N LEU A 25 7.36 -3.43 13.44
CA LEU A 25 6.67 -4.26 12.46
C LEU A 25 6.74 -3.67 11.05
N THR A 26 6.66 -2.35 10.91
CA THR A 26 6.83 -1.70 9.61
C THR A 26 8.25 -1.87 9.08
N VAL A 27 9.27 -1.78 9.95
CA VAL A 27 10.67 -2.01 9.57
C VAL A 27 10.90 -3.48 9.20
N LEU A 28 10.26 -4.43 9.90
CA LEU A 28 10.38 -5.85 9.61
C LEU A 28 9.80 -6.23 8.23
N MET A 29 8.87 -5.44 7.69
CA MET A 29 8.34 -5.67 6.34
C MET A 29 9.41 -5.58 5.25
N TYR A 30 10.43 -4.73 5.41
CA TYR A 30 11.48 -4.57 4.41
C TYR A 30 12.33 -5.82 4.20
N PRO A 31 12.98 -6.40 5.23
CA PRO A 31 13.73 -7.63 5.05
C PRO A 31 12.84 -8.79 4.58
N VAL A 32 11.61 -8.90 5.07
CA VAL A 32 10.66 -9.93 4.61
C VAL A 32 10.30 -9.76 3.15
N ALA A 33 10.04 -8.52 2.70
CA ALA A 33 9.79 -8.23 1.29
C ALA A 33 11.01 -8.57 0.43
N VAL A 34 12.20 -8.06 0.79
CA VAL A 34 13.43 -8.27 0.01
C VAL A 34 13.78 -9.76 -0.08
N ILE A 35 13.73 -10.50 1.04
CA ILE A 35 14.00 -11.94 1.06
C ILE A 35 12.98 -12.70 0.22
N GLY A 36 11.68 -12.38 0.37
CA GLY A 36 10.61 -13.01 -0.40
C GLY A 36 10.74 -12.78 -1.91
N LEU A 37 11.10 -11.57 -2.30
CA LEU A 37 11.34 -11.21 -3.70
C LEU A 37 12.62 -11.86 -4.24
N ALA A 38 13.68 -11.94 -3.44
CA ALA A 38 14.91 -12.63 -3.82
C ALA A 38 14.66 -14.13 -4.04
N ILE A 39 13.93 -14.79 -3.16
CA ILE A 39 13.54 -16.20 -3.33
C ILE A 39 12.72 -16.38 -4.62
N ASN A 40 11.77 -15.48 -4.89
CA ASN A 40 10.98 -15.53 -6.12
C ASN A 40 11.85 -15.34 -7.36
N GLY A 41 12.76 -14.36 -7.37
CA GLY A 41 13.71 -14.11 -8.46
C GLY A 41 14.60 -15.32 -8.74
N LEU A 42 15.13 -15.96 -7.69
CA LEU A 42 15.93 -17.19 -7.81
C LEU A 42 15.11 -18.37 -8.38
N ALA A 43 13.86 -18.52 -7.95
CA ALA A 43 12.99 -19.60 -8.39
C ALA A 43 12.50 -19.45 -9.83
N THR A 44 12.25 -18.21 -10.27
CA THR A 44 11.69 -17.92 -11.61
C THR A 44 12.74 -17.49 -12.63
N GLY A 45 13.95 -17.15 -12.20
CA GLY A 45 15.00 -16.54 -13.04
C GLY A 45 14.68 -15.11 -13.49
N ASN A 46 13.55 -14.53 -13.05
CA ASN A 46 13.12 -13.19 -13.44
C ASN A 46 13.35 -12.18 -12.30
N TRP A 47 14.02 -11.08 -12.64
CA TRP A 47 14.41 -10.04 -11.69
C TRP A 47 13.88 -8.67 -12.12
N PRO A 48 12.57 -8.39 -11.94
CA PRO A 48 11.96 -7.13 -12.35
C PRO A 48 12.26 -6.01 -11.34
N ILE A 49 13.55 -5.75 -11.07
CA ILE A 49 13.99 -4.78 -10.06
C ILE A 49 13.52 -3.36 -10.42
N GLY A 50 13.57 -3.00 -11.71
CA GLY A 50 13.13 -1.67 -12.17
C GLY A 50 11.67 -1.40 -11.87
N SER A 51 10.78 -2.34 -12.18
CA SER A 51 9.35 -2.22 -11.88
C SER A 51 9.07 -2.26 -10.38
N ALA A 52 9.81 -3.04 -9.60
CA ALA A 52 9.70 -3.07 -8.14
C ALA A 52 10.06 -1.70 -7.52
N LEU A 53 11.15 -1.09 -7.96
CA LEU A 53 11.56 0.25 -7.50
C LEU A 53 10.58 1.33 -7.94
N LEU A 54 10.05 1.25 -9.15
CA LEU A 54 8.99 2.15 -9.63
C LEU A 54 7.73 2.00 -8.78
N GLY A 55 7.32 0.77 -8.45
CA GLY A 55 6.19 0.54 -7.56
C GLY A 55 6.40 1.13 -6.17
N ALA A 56 7.59 0.99 -5.60
CA ALA A 56 7.95 1.62 -4.33
C ALA A 56 7.85 3.17 -4.41
N ALA A 57 8.35 3.77 -5.50
CA ALA A 57 8.26 5.21 -5.73
C ALA A 57 6.81 5.67 -5.92
N ILE A 58 5.99 4.94 -6.69
CA ILE A 58 4.58 5.23 -6.92
C ILE A 58 3.82 5.30 -5.59
N TRP A 59 4.13 4.45 -4.63
CA TRP A 59 3.50 4.45 -3.31
C TRP A 59 4.10 5.50 -2.37
N LEU A 60 5.42 5.65 -2.35
CA LEU A 60 6.11 6.58 -1.44
C LEU A 60 5.86 8.05 -1.80
N LEU A 61 5.92 8.40 -3.09
CA LEU A 61 5.88 9.81 -3.48
C LEU A 61 4.56 10.51 -3.09
N PRO A 62 3.37 9.99 -3.39
CA PRO A 62 2.13 10.66 -3.01
C PRO A 62 1.88 10.60 -1.51
N ILE A 63 2.16 9.46 -0.85
CA ILE A 63 1.94 9.28 0.58
C ILE A 63 2.92 10.12 1.40
N GLY A 64 4.21 10.06 1.06
CA GLY A 64 5.24 10.90 1.66
C GLY A 64 5.05 12.38 1.36
N GLY A 65 4.62 12.71 0.14
CA GLY A 65 4.29 14.08 -0.27
C GLY A 65 3.17 14.67 0.58
N ILE A 66 2.08 13.95 0.79
CA ILE A 66 0.99 14.39 1.68
C ILE A 66 1.51 14.59 3.11
N TRP A 67 2.34 13.68 3.61
CA TRP A 67 2.91 13.80 4.94
C TRP A 67 3.77 15.07 5.09
N VAL A 68 4.66 15.34 4.14
CA VAL A 68 5.51 16.55 4.14
C VAL A 68 4.67 17.81 4.02
N LEU A 69 3.75 17.87 3.05
CA LEU A 69 2.91 19.05 2.81
C LEU A 69 1.95 19.35 3.96
N SER A 70 1.47 18.31 4.66
CA SER A 70 0.60 18.47 5.84
C SER A 70 1.36 18.74 7.13
N GLY A 71 2.69 18.77 7.10
CA GLY A 71 3.52 18.88 8.30
C GLY A 71 3.32 17.72 9.27
N GLY A 72 3.07 16.51 8.76
CA GLY A 72 2.85 15.30 9.55
C GLY A 72 1.45 15.18 10.17
N ARG A 73 0.53 16.11 9.86
CA ARG A 73 -0.84 16.12 10.44
C ARG A 73 -1.85 15.34 9.62
N GLY A 74 -1.60 15.15 8.33
CA GLY A 74 -2.55 14.52 7.41
C GLY A 74 -2.46 12.99 7.35
N MET A 75 -1.33 12.39 7.76
CA MET A 75 -1.08 10.96 7.63
C MET A 75 -0.06 10.49 8.67
N GLY A 76 -0.21 9.25 9.15
CA GLY A 76 0.71 8.65 10.11
C GLY A 76 2.10 8.41 9.53
N MET A 77 3.15 8.63 10.30
CA MET A 77 4.54 8.30 9.90
C MET A 77 4.69 6.80 9.56
N GLY A 78 3.91 5.94 10.24
CA GLY A 78 3.88 4.51 9.98
C GLY A 78 3.40 4.16 8.57
N ASP A 79 2.38 4.87 8.05
CA ASP A 79 1.86 4.69 6.69
C ASP A 79 2.92 5.05 5.65
N VAL A 80 3.67 6.15 5.89
CA VAL A 80 4.77 6.59 5.02
C VAL A 80 5.89 5.54 4.98
N LYS A 81 6.19 4.91 6.13
CA LYS A 81 7.18 3.84 6.21
C LYS A 81 6.70 2.54 5.57
N LEU A 82 5.42 2.23 5.67
CA LEU A 82 4.83 1.00 5.10
C LEU A 82 4.70 1.07 3.58
N ALA A 83 4.34 2.22 3.05
CA ALA A 83 4.03 2.44 1.64
C ALA A 83 5.09 1.90 0.66
N PRO A 84 6.39 2.21 0.79
CA PRO A 84 7.38 1.74 -0.18
C PRO A 84 7.57 0.22 -0.15
N ALA A 85 7.39 -0.44 1.00
CA ALA A 85 7.46 -1.90 1.08
C ALA A 85 6.30 -2.57 0.33
N LEU A 86 5.08 -2.06 0.48
CA LEU A 86 3.91 -2.53 -0.27
C LEU A 86 4.05 -2.26 -1.77
N GLY A 87 4.46 -1.05 -2.12
CA GLY A 87 4.72 -0.65 -3.50
C GLY A 87 5.79 -1.49 -4.18
N LEU A 88 6.86 -1.86 -3.47
CA LEU A 88 7.94 -2.71 -3.97
C LEU A 88 7.44 -4.12 -4.31
N ILE A 89 6.61 -4.71 -3.46
CA ILE A 89 6.02 -6.04 -3.70
C ILE A 89 5.07 -6.00 -4.90
N LEU A 90 4.19 -5.01 -4.99
CA LEU A 90 3.26 -4.88 -6.12
C LEU A 90 3.99 -4.55 -7.42
N GLY A 91 5.00 -3.69 -7.36
CA GLY A 91 5.83 -3.35 -8.50
C GLY A 91 6.62 -4.54 -9.04
N TRP A 92 6.98 -5.50 -8.19
CA TRP A 92 7.58 -6.77 -8.61
C TRP A 92 6.63 -7.61 -9.47
N ILE A 93 5.32 -7.59 -9.18
CA ILE A 93 4.29 -8.23 -10.00
C ILE A 93 4.11 -7.46 -11.31
N GLY A 94 4.09 -6.13 -11.23
CA GLY A 94 3.97 -5.22 -12.34
C GLY A 94 3.61 -3.80 -11.90
N VAL A 95 4.05 -2.81 -12.65
CA VAL A 95 3.76 -1.40 -12.36
C VAL A 95 2.25 -1.13 -12.31
N GLY A 96 1.48 -1.77 -13.20
CA GLY A 96 0.01 -1.69 -13.20
C GLY A 96 -0.61 -2.16 -11.89
N SER A 97 -0.12 -3.27 -11.32
CA SER A 97 -0.57 -3.76 -10.01
C SER A 97 -0.29 -2.77 -8.88
N ALA A 98 0.86 -2.08 -8.92
CA ALA A 98 1.18 -1.05 -7.94
C ALA A 98 0.23 0.15 -8.04
N VAL A 99 -0.09 0.60 -9.26
CA VAL A 99 -1.03 1.70 -9.51
C VAL A 99 -2.45 1.32 -9.06
N VAL A 100 -2.94 0.16 -9.48
CA VAL A 100 -4.28 -0.34 -9.09
C VAL A 100 -4.39 -0.46 -7.58
N GLY A 101 -3.37 -1.01 -6.91
CA GLY A 101 -3.36 -1.13 -5.45
C GLY A 101 -3.44 0.22 -4.74
N LEU A 102 -2.63 1.20 -5.17
CA LEU A 102 -2.62 2.54 -4.58
C LEU A 102 -3.97 3.24 -4.78
N VAL A 103 -4.47 3.26 -6.01
CA VAL A 103 -5.75 3.90 -6.35
C VAL A 103 -6.91 3.26 -5.59
N SER A 104 -6.96 1.92 -5.51
CA SER A 104 -7.98 1.20 -4.75
C SER A 104 -7.95 1.56 -3.26
N GLY A 105 -6.76 1.61 -2.65
CA GLY A 105 -6.59 2.02 -1.26
C GLY A 105 -7.11 3.44 -1.00
N TRP A 106 -6.81 4.37 -1.90
CA TRP A 106 -7.27 5.76 -1.81
C TRP A 106 -8.79 5.89 -2.02
N LEU A 107 -9.35 5.15 -2.97
CA LEU A 107 -10.80 5.13 -3.20
C LEU A 107 -11.54 4.60 -1.98
N ILE A 108 -11.10 3.46 -1.42
CA ILE A 108 -11.72 2.87 -0.23
C ILE A 108 -11.60 3.84 0.96
N GLY A 109 -10.40 4.36 1.20
CA GLY A 109 -10.16 5.33 2.29
C GLY A 109 -10.97 6.60 2.14
N GLY A 110 -11.07 7.14 0.92
CA GLY A 110 -11.87 8.32 0.61
C GLY A 110 -13.38 8.09 0.81
N VAL A 111 -13.90 6.97 0.32
CA VAL A 111 -15.32 6.60 0.52
C VAL A 111 -15.64 6.47 2.02
N VAL A 112 -14.80 5.75 2.76
CA VAL A 112 -14.99 5.58 4.22
C VAL A 112 -14.92 6.93 4.94
N ALA A 113 -13.96 7.79 4.58
CA ALA A 113 -13.86 9.13 5.17
C ALA A 113 -15.13 9.96 4.93
N ILE A 114 -15.64 9.97 3.69
CA ILE A 114 -16.87 10.67 3.34
C ILE A 114 -18.07 10.13 4.14
N VAL A 115 -18.21 8.80 4.19
CA VAL A 115 -19.29 8.17 4.95
C VAL A 115 -19.24 8.54 6.44
N LEU A 116 -18.05 8.50 7.05
CA LEU A 116 -17.87 8.89 8.46
C LEU A 116 -18.19 10.37 8.72
N MET A 117 -17.90 11.25 7.76
CA MET A 117 -18.28 12.66 7.82
C MET A 117 -19.80 12.84 7.72
N LEU A 118 -20.45 12.15 6.79
CA LEU A 118 -21.91 12.24 6.59
C LEU A 118 -22.69 11.73 7.81
N VAL A 119 -22.20 10.69 8.47
CA VAL A 119 -22.80 10.13 9.71
C VAL A 119 -22.45 10.95 10.96
N GLY A 120 -21.64 12.02 10.82
CA GLY A 120 -21.24 12.88 11.93
C GLY A 120 -20.22 12.26 12.90
N ARG A 121 -19.61 11.11 12.54
CA ARG A 121 -18.62 10.43 13.36
C ARG A 121 -17.19 10.94 13.12
N ALA A 122 -16.97 11.70 12.05
CA ALA A 122 -15.71 12.38 11.77
C ALA A 122 -15.98 13.85 11.43
N ARG A 123 -15.05 14.73 11.84
CA ARG A 123 -15.03 16.15 11.46
C ARG A 123 -13.80 16.43 10.62
N SER A 124 -13.79 17.55 9.91
CA SER A 124 -12.58 18.01 9.23
C SER A 124 -11.43 18.10 10.26
N GLY A 125 -10.35 17.38 10.01
CA GLY A 125 -9.20 17.26 10.94
C GLY A 125 -9.23 16.04 11.88
N THR A 126 -10.27 15.17 11.83
CA THR A 126 -10.24 13.89 12.54
C THR A 126 -9.20 12.98 11.89
N ALA A 127 -8.21 12.54 12.67
CA ALA A 127 -7.22 11.58 12.20
C ALA A 127 -7.89 10.22 11.96
N ILE A 128 -7.99 9.81 10.70
CA ILE A 128 -8.45 8.49 10.30
C ILE A 128 -7.20 7.64 10.02
N PRO A 129 -7.05 6.46 10.65
CA PRO A 129 -5.92 5.58 10.34
C PRO A 129 -6.00 5.16 8.87
N PHE A 130 -4.96 5.46 8.09
CA PHE A 130 -4.94 5.17 6.65
C PHE A 130 -4.36 3.78 6.34
N GLY A 131 -3.62 3.20 7.28
CA GLY A 131 -3.00 1.87 7.17
C GLY A 131 -3.93 0.77 6.68
N PRO A 132 -5.14 0.59 7.26
CA PRO A 132 -6.09 -0.43 6.82
C PRO A 132 -6.49 -0.29 5.35
N PHE A 133 -6.60 0.94 4.84
CA PHE A 133 -6.95 1.20 3.43
C PHE A 133 -5.77 0.91 2.50
N LEU A 134 -4.54 1.19 2.92
CA LEU A 134 -3.34 0.81 2.19
C LEU A 134 -3.20 -0.71 2.08
N ILE A 135 -3.45 -1.44 3.17
CA ILE A 135 -3.41 -2.90 3.19
C ILE A 135 -4.54 -3.48 2.31
N GLY A 136 -5.75 -2.90 2.37
CA GLY A 136 -6.85 -3.26 1.50
C GLY A 136 -6.53 -3.04 0.02
N GLY A 137 -5.99 -1.88 -0.32
CA GLY A 137 -5.52 -1.56 -1.67
C GLY A 137 -4.41 -2.50 -2.13
N PHE A 138 -3.45 -2.81 -1.26
CA PHE A 138 -2.41 -3.80 -1.53
C PHE A 138 -3.00 -5.17 -1.86
N ALA A 139 -3.98 -5.66 -1.09
CA ALA A 139 -4.64 -6.94 -1.35
C ALA A 139 -5.34 -6.95 -2.71
N ILE A 140 -6.03 -5.87 -3.09
CA ILE A 140 -6.64 -5.72 -4.41
C ILE A 140 -5.57 -5.70 -5.51
N GLY A 141 -4.48 -4.95 -5.34
CA GLY A 141 -3.37 -4.91 -6.26
C GLY A 141 -2.71 -6.27 -6.48
N MET A 142 -2.61 -7.08 -5.42
CA MET A 142 -2.08 -8.45 -5.48
C MET A 142 -2.97 -9.41 -6.27
N VAL A 143 -4.29 -9.34 -6.07
CA VAL A 143 -5.24 -10.32 -6.62
C VAL A 143 -5.75 -9.90 -8.00
N ALA A 144 -6.08 -8.63 -8.16
CA ALA A 144 -6.75 -8.13 -9.36
C ALA A 144 -5.92 -7.11 -10.16
N GLY A 145 -4.76 -6.70 -9.64
CA GLY A 145 -4.00 -5.60 -10.22
C GLY A 145 -3.56 -5.83 -11.66
N ALA A 146 -3.05 -7.02 -11.99
CA ALA A 146 -2.64 -7.36 -13.36
C ALA A 146 -3.87 -7.37 -14.30
N VAL A 147 -4.94 -8.06 -13.91
CA VAL A 147 -6.16 -8.17 -14.74
C VAL A 147 -6.79 -6.80 -14.98
N LEU A 148 -6.89 -5.96 -13.95
CA LEU A 148 -7.47 -4.63 -14.07
C LEU A 148 -6.59 -3.68 -14.89
N SER A 149 -5.26 -3.77 -14.74
CA SER A 149 -4.35 -2.97 -15.55
C SER A 149 -4.41 -3.36 -17.03
N ASP A 150 -4.43 -4.65 -17.33
CA ASP A 150 -4.51 -5.16 -18.71
C ASP A 150 -5.85 -4.82 -19.36
N ALA A 151 -6.95 -4.93 -18.61
CA ALA A 151 -8.27 -4.52 -19.08
C ALA A 151 -8.33 -3.01 -19.38
N TYR A 152 -7.72 -2.18 -18.52
CA TYR A 152 -7.63 -0.75 -18.75
C TYR A 152 -6.80 -0.40 -19.99
N MET A 153 -5.60 -0.98 -20.12
CA MET A 153 -4.73 -0.75 -21.28
C MET A 153 -5.40 -1.21 -22.57
N GLY A 154 -6.06 -2.39 -22.57
CA GLY A 154 -6.81 -2.90 -23.73
C GLY A 154 -8.01 -2.04 -24.12
N ALA A 155 -8.70 -1.42 -23.14
CA ALA A 155 -9.82 -0.53 -23.41
C ALA A 155 -9.41 0.80 -24.08
N PHE A 156 -8.19 1.26 -23.83
CA PHE A 156 -7.66 2.53 -24.38
C PHE A 156 -6.66 2.33 -25.53
N GLY A 157 -6.44 1.07 -25.99
CA GLY A 157 -5.65 0.75 -27.18
C GLY A 157 -4.12 0.86 -26.99
N PHE A 158 -3.63 0.63 -25.79
CA PHE A 158 -2.20 0.57 -25.48
C PHE A 158 -1.72 -0.86 -25.31
#